data_b866051ac53aac1c7dc28eed65ac7a25
#
_entry.id   b866051ac53aac1c7dc28eed65ac7a25
#
_cell.length_a   1.000
_cell.length_b   1.000
_cell.length_c   1.000
_cell.angle_alpha   90.00
_cell.angle_beta   90.00
_cell.angle_gamma   90.00
#
_symmetry.space_group_name_H-M   'P 1'
#
loop_
_entity.id
_entity.type
_entity.pdbx_description
1 polymer ?
#
loop_
_entity_poly.entity_id
_entity_poly.type
_entity_poly.pdbx_seq_one_letter_code
_entity_poly.pdbx_strand_id
1 'polypeptide(L)'
;MTKQEKYEKLLPQVVAIIEGETNPVSVMANVAAALHEAFGWWWTGFYTVEGEQLELGPFQGPVACYRIKRGRGVCGTAWDRDKTVIVPDVEQFPGHIACSSLSRSEIVVPVHDTNGNVVAVLDIDSKDLNTFDETDQQYLELIVKAVSKEVKWQ
;
A
#
# COMPACT_ATOMS: atom_id res chain seq x y z
N MET A 1 5.77 -10.73 20.11
CA MET A 1 6.53 -9.78 19.25
C MET A 1 5.69 -8.55 19.03
N THR A 2 6.25 -7.37 19.30
CA THR A 2 5.55 -6.11 19.06
C THR A 2 5.46 -5.84 17.55
N LYS A 3 4.60 -4.89 17.19
CA LYS A 3 4.48 -4.44 15.79
C LYS A 3 5.83 -3.96 15.28
N GLN A 4 6.53 -3.13 16.06
CA GLN A 4 7.84 -2.62 15.67
C GLN A 4 8.85 -3.75 15.45
N GLU A 5 8.89 -4.73 16.35
CA GLU A 5 9.79 -5.87 16.21
C GLU A 5 9.49 -6.68 14.96
N LYS A 6 8.22 -6.85 14.61
CA LYS A 6 7.84 -7.53 13.37
C LYS A 6 8.38 -6.79 12.14
N TYR A 7 8.25 -5.47 12.11
CA TYR A 7 8.77 -4.67 11.01
C TYR A 7 10.28 -4.69 10.95
N GLU A 8 10.96 -4.61 12.11
CA GLU A 8 12.41 -4.66 12.16
C GLU A 8 12.97 -5.95 11.60
N LYS A 9 12.24 -7.05 11.81
CA LYS A 9 12.59 -8.35 11.24
C LYS A 9 12.24 -8.43 9.75
N LEU A 10 11.10 -7.90 9.35
CA LEU A 10 10.58 -7.99 7.99
C LEU A 10 11.33 -7.11 6.99
N LEU A 11 11.70 -5.91 7.39
CA LEU A 11 12.30 -4.93 6.47
C LEU A 11 13.54 -5.47 5.75
N PRO A 12 14.56 -6.04 6.44
CA PRO A 12 15.70 -6.59 5.71
C PRO A 12 15.33 -7.79 4.83
N GLN A 13 14.32 -8.56 5.19
CA GLN A 13 13.83 -9.66 4.36
C GLN A 13 13.23 -9.14 3.06
N VAL A 14 12.40 -8.09 3.14
CA VAL A 14 11.79 -7.47 1.95
C VAL A 14 12.87 -6.88 1.05
N VAL A 15 13.81 -6.15 1.63
CA VAL A 15 14.93 -5.56 0.88
C VAL A 15 15.69 -6.65 0.12
N ALA A 16 15.97 -7.79 0.78
CA ALA A 16 16.69 -8.90 0.15
C ALA A 16 15.86 -9.54 -0.98
N ILE A 17 14.55 -9.70 -0.79
CA ILE A 17 13.66 -10.32 -1.78
C ILE A 17 13.62 -9.53 -3.09
N ILE A 18 13.62 -8.20 -3.00
CA ILE A 18 13.44 -7.34 -4.17
C ILE A 18 14.77 -6.86 -4.78
N GLU A 19 15.90 -7.08 -4.11
CA GLU A 19 17.19 -6.61 -4.56
C GLU A 19 17.50 -7.10 -5.98
N GLY A 20 17.79 -6.15 -6.88
CA GLY A 20 18.14 -6.45 -8.26
C GLY A 20 16.97 -6.73 -9.19
N GLU A 21 15.76 -6.84 -8.68
CA GLU A 21 14.57 -7.07 -9.51
C GLU A 21 13.98 -5.74 -9.96
N THR A 22 13.86 -5.53 -11.27
CA THR A 22 13.37 -4.27 -11.83
C THR A 22 11.93 -4.32 -12.33
N ASN A 23 11.33 -5.51 -12.41
CA ASN A 23 9.96 -5.68 -12.90
C ASN A 23 8.96 -5.22 -11.83
N PRO A 24 8.17 -4.17 -12.10
CA PRO A 24 7.25 -3.64 -11.09
C PRO A 24 6.20 -4.64 -10.63
N VAL A 25 5.64 -5.43 -11.53
CA VAL A 25 4.61 -6.41 -11.18
C VAL A 25 5.17 -7.46 -10.23
N SER A 26 6.35 -8.00 -10.55
CA SER A 26 6.99 -9.05 -9.72
C SER A 26 7.36 -8.53 -8.34
N VAL A 27 7.91 -7.33 -8.27
CA VAL A 27 8.28 -6.71 -7.00
C VAL A 27 7.04 -6.44 -6.14
N MET A 28 6.01 -5.82 -6.73
CA MET A 28 4.78 -5.53 -6.00
C MET A 28 4.10 -6.81 -5.51
N ALA A 29 4.12 -7.87 -6.33
CA ALA A 29 3.53 -9.15 -5.94
C ALA A 29 4.23 -9.74 -4.72
N ASN A 30 5.55 -9.76 -4.70
CA ASN A 30 6.31 -10.31 -3.58
C ASN A 30 6.25 -9.43 -2.33
N VAL A 31 6.22 -8.12 -2.48
CA VAL A 31 6.06 -7.21 -1.33
C VAL A 31 4.67 -7.40 -0.71
N ALA A 32 3.62 -7.46 -1.53
CA ALA A 32 2.27 -7.70 -1.03
C ALA A 32 2.18 -9.05 -0.29
N ALA A 33 2.79 -10.09 -0.85
CA ALA A 33 2.80 -11.42 -0.22
C ALA A 33 3.55 -11.41 1.11
N ALA A 34 4.72 -10.79 1.16
CA ALA A 34 5.54 -10.72 2.38
C ALA A 34 4.81 -9.98 3.51
N LEU A 35 4.19 -8.85 3.19
CA LEU A 35 3.42 -8.07 4.17
C LEU A 35 2.21 -8.85 4.66
N HIS A 36 1.47 -9.46 3.74
CA HIS A 36 0.29 -10.25 4.07
C HIS A 36 0.65 -11.44 4.97
N GLU A 37 1.72 -12.13 4.66
CA GLU A 37 2.18 -13.27 5.45
C GLU A 37 2.61 -12.85 6.86
N ALA A 38 3.30 -11.71 6.97
CA ALA A 38 3.80 -11.23 8.25
C ALA A 38 2.70 -10.74 9.19
N PHE A 39 1.68 -10.05 8.66
CA PHE A 39 0.67 -9.37 9.47
C PHE A 39 -0.74 -9.95 9.37
N GLY A 40 -1.05 -10.65 8.29
CA GLY A 40 -2.37 -11.24 8.10
C GLY A 40 -3.50 -10.23 7.93
N TRP A 41 -3.22 -9.04 7.45
CA TRP A 41 -4.25 -8.04 7.19
C TRP A 41 -5.27 -8.52 6.17
N TRP A 42 -6.48 -7.97 6.24
CA TRP A 42 -7.60 -8.34 5.38
C TRP A 42 -7.28 -8.24 3.88
N TRP A 43 -6.61 -7.14 3.50
CA TRP A 43 -6.23 -6.89 2.11
C TRP A 43 -4.93 -6.12 2.08
N THR A 44 -3.99 -6.54 1.24
CA THR A 44 -2.70 -5.87 1.07
C THR A 44 -2.34 -5.88 -0.40
N GLY A 45 -2.19 -4.71 -0.98
CA GLY A 45 -1.87 -4.66 -2.40
C GLY A 45 -1.54 -3.29 -2.92
N PHE A 46 -1.36 -3.23 -4.23
CA PHE A 46 -0.96 -2.03 -4.93
C PHE A 46 -1.97 -1.64 -5.99
N TYR A 47 -2.14 -0.33 -6.15
CA TYR A 47 -2.79 0.25 -7.31
C TYR A 47 -1.75 1.07 -8.05
N THR A 48 -1.75 1.00 -9.39
CA THR A 48 -0.79 1.74 -10.21
C THR A 48 -1.46 2.93 -10.88
N VAL A 49 -0.71 4.02 -11.05
CA VAL A 49 -1.20 5.22 -11.71
C VAL A 49 -1.22 5.00 -13.22
N GLU A 50 -2.39 5.15 -13.82
CA GLU A 50 -2.59 5.06 -15.26
C GLU A 50 -3.43 6.27 -15.72
N GLY A 51 -2.75 7.33 -16.16
CA GLY A 51 -3.43 8.59 -16.49
C GLY A 51 -3.99 9.26 -15.25
N GLU A 52 -5.29 9.53 -15.21
CA GLU A 52 -5.96 10.19 -14.10
C GLU A 52 -6.70 9.21 -13.19
N GLN A 53 -6.31 7.93 -13.22
CA GLN A 53 -6.91 6.91 -12.37
C GLN A 53 -5.87 5.93 -11.87
N LEU A 54 -6.21 5.26 -10.79
CA LEU A 54 -5.47 4.11 -10.28
C LEU A 54 -6.09 2.85 -10.86
N GLU A 55 -5.24 1.88 -11.22
CA GLU A 55 -5.69 0.58 -11.66
C GLU A 55 -5.17 -0.50 -10.72
N LEU A 56 -6.01 -1.51 -10.48
CA LEU A 56 -5.68 -2.61 -9.59
C LEU A 56 -4.42 -3.33 -10.05
N GLY A 57 -3.45 -3.44 -9.16
CA GLY A 57 -2.22 -4.18 -9.36
C GLY A 57 -2.17 -5.44 -8.50
N PRO A 58 -0.98 -5.97 -8.26
CA PRO A 58 -0.82 -7.18 -7.44
C PRO A 58 -1.32 -6.99 -6.01
N PHE A 59 -2.05 -7.99 -5.49
CA PHE A 59 -2.60 -7.93 -4.14
C PHE A 59 -2.82 -9.32 -3.56
N GLN A 60 -3.03 -9.32 -2.24
CA GLN A 60 -3.43 -10.50 -1.46
C GLN A 60 -4.72 -10.13 -0.74
N GLY A 61 -5.76 -10.92 -0.91
CA GLY A 61 -7.04 -10.70 -0.26
C GLY A 61 -8.23 -10.93 -1.19
N PRO A 62 -9.44 -10.52 -0.77
CA PRO A 62 -10.63 -10.67 -1.60
C PRO A 62 -10.63 -9.70 -2.78
N VAL A 63 -11.56 -9.93 -3.71
CA VAL A 63 -11.70 -9.09 -4.91
C VAL A 63 -11.85 -7.62 -4.55
N ALA A 64 -11.36 -6.75 -5.42
CA ALA A 64 -11.29 -5.32 -5.16
C ALA A 64 -11.76 -4.52 -6.39
N CYS A 65 -11.91 -3.20 -6.21
CA CYS A 65 -12.25 -2.30 -7.30
C CYS A 65 -11.13 -2.31 -8.35
N TYR A 66 -11.51 -2.29 -9.63
CA TYR A 66 -10.52 -2.29 -10.70
C TYR A 66 -9.88 -0.91 -10.89
N ARG A 67 -10.65 0.17 -10.70
CA ARG A 67 -10.20 1.53 -11.00
C ARG A 67 -10.70 2.52 -9.98
N ILE A 68 -9.85 3.47 -9.61
CA ILE A 68 -10.16 4.54 -8.65
C ILE A 68 -9.68 5.86 -9.24
N LYS A 69 -10.58 6.83 -9.32
CA LYS A 69 -10.22 8.15 -9.83
C LYS A 69 -9.34 8.92 -8.85
N ARG A 70 -8.48 9.77 -9.38
CA ARG A 70 -7.64 10.65 -8.57
C ARG A 70 -8.52 11.50 -7.64
N GLY A 71 -8.10 11.57 -6.37
CA GLY A 71 -8.83 12.34 -5.35
C GLY A 71 -10.05 11.64 -4.77
N ARG A 72 -10.36 10.42 -5.20
CA ARG A 72 -11.52 9.67 -4.70
C ARG A 72 -11.09 8.56 -3.74
N GLY A 73 -11.84 8.42 -2.65
CA GLY A 73 -11.55 7.44 -1.63
C GLY A 73 -10.21 7.67 -0.95
N VAL A 74 -9.76 6.70 -0.16
CA VAL A 74 -8.49 6.81 0.57
C VAL A 74 -7.31 6.73 -0.40
N CYS A 75 -7.32 5.75 -1.31
CA CYS A 75 -6.25 5.58 -2.30
C CYS A 75 -6.09 6.81 -3.20
N GLY A 76 -7.19 7.31 -3.77
CA GLY A 76 -7.16 8.48 -4.64
C GLY A 76 -6.72 9.74 -3.90
N THR A 77 -7.08 9.86 -2.63
CA THR A 77 -6.68 10.99 -1.79
C THR A 77 -5.19 10.94 -1.47
N ALA A 78 -4.66 9.78 -1.10
CA ALA A 78 -3.24 9.62 -0.83
C ALA A 78 -2.40 9.98 -2.05
N TRP A 79 -2.81 9.53 -3.23
CA TRP A 79 -2.16 9.88 -4.48
C TRP A 79 -2.21 11.38 -4.74
N ASP A 80 -3.41 11.95 -4.69
CA ASP A 80 -3.59 13.38 -5.02
C ASP A 80 -2.82 14.31 -4.09
N ARG A 81 -2.79 13.99 -2.80
CA ARG A 81 -2.07 14.77 -1.79
C ARG A 81 -0.59 14.41 -1.69
N ASP A 82 -0.19 13.29 -2.28
CA ASP A 82 1.17 12.75 -2.17
C ASP A 82 1.57 12.59 -0.71
N LYS A 83 0.73 11.93 0.06
CA LYS A 83 0.95 11.71 1.50
C LYS A 83 0.39 10.35 1.91
N THR A 84 1.03 9.73 2.89
CA THR A 84 0.45 8.59 3.58
C THR A 84 -0.82 9.04 4.30
N VAL A 85 -1.89 8.26 4.15
CA VAL A 85 -3.17 8.53 4.81
C VAL A 85 -3.51 7.34 5.70
N ILE A 86 -3.72 7.62 7.00
CA ILE A 86 -4.14 6.62 7.98
C ILE A 86 -5.60 6.91 8.32
N VAL A 87 -6.46 5.91 8.17
CA VAL A 87 -7.89 6.04 8.43
C VAL A 87 -8.29 5.06 9.53
N PRO A 88 -8.51 5.56 10.76
CA PRO A 88 -8.90 4.70 11.89
C PRO A 88 -10.26 4.04 11.70
N ASP A 89 -11.18 4.71 11.00
CA ASP A 89 -12.52 4.22 10.72
C ASP A 89 -12.94 4.71 9.33
N VAL A 90 -13.03 3.78 8.39
CA VAL A 90 -13.34 4.12 6.99
C VAL A 90 -14.70 4.77 6.80
N GLU A 91 -15.65 4.47 7.70
CA GLU A 91 -16.98 5.08 7.63
C GLU A 91 -16.95 6.59 7.94
N GLN A 92 -15.90 7.04 8.63
CA GLN A 92 -15.71 8.45 8.94
C GLN A 92 -14.91 9.20 7.88
N PHE A 93 -14.38 8.49 6.87
CA PHE A 93 -13.58 9.13 5.83
C PHE A 93 -14.47 9.70 4.74
N PRO A 94 -14.41 11.01 4.47
CA PRO A 94 -15.26 11.64 3.43
C PRO A 94 -14.98 11.04 2.05
N GLY A 95 -16.03 10.58 1.38
CA GLY A 95 -15.90 10.02 0.03
C GLY A 95 -15.33 8.63 -0.02
N HIS A 96 -15.34 7.90 1.10
CA HIS A 96 -14.86 6.52 1.12
C HIS A 96 -15.58 5.65 0.09
N ILE A 97 -14.78 4.88 -0.66
CA ILE A 97 -15.30 3.93 -1.66
C ILE A 97 -15.28 2.54 -1.05
N ALA A 98 -16.47 1.94 -0.88
CA ALA A 98 -16.61 0.61 -0.30
C ALA A 98 -16.36 -0.46 -1.35
N CYS A 99 -15.09 -0.78 -1.63
CA CYS A 99 -14.73 -1.91 -2.49
C CYS A 99 -14.80 -3.24 -1.72
N SER A 100 -14.82 -3.17 -0.38
CA SER A 100 -15.02 -4.32 0.49
C SER A 100 -15.85 -3.89 1.69
N SER A 101 -16.95 -4.59 1.94
CA SER A 101 -17.85 -4.27 3.05
C SER A 101 -17.27 -4.61 4.42
N LEU A 102 -16.18 -5.39 4.47
CA LEU A 102 -15.57 -5.83 5.73
C LEU A 102 -14.36 -4.99 6.15
N SER A 103 -13.92 -4.06 5.32
CA SER A 103 -12.84 -3.14 5.69
C SER A 103 -13.33 -2.16 6.74
N ARG A 104 -12.58 -1.99 7.83
CA ARG A 104 -12.91 -1.09 8.93
C ARG A 104 -11.89 0.02 9.09
N SER A 105 -10.61 -0.25 8.88
CA SER A 105 -9.55 0.75 8.92
C SER A 105 -8.59 0.52 7.77
N GLU A 106 -7.82 1.56 7.42
CA GLU A 106 -7.01 1.53 6.21
C GLU A 106 -5.78 2.42 6.34
N ILE A 107 -4.70 2.02 5.67
CA ILE A 107 -3.53 2.87 5.46
C ILE A 107 -3.16 2.81 3.98
N VAL A 108 -2.87 3.96 3.38
CA VAL A 108 -2.41 4.05 1.99
C VAL A 108 -1.13 4.86 1.94
N VAL A 109 -0.11 4.31 1.29
CA VAL A 109 1.22 4.92 1.20
C VAL A 109 1.59 5.13 -0.27
N PRO A 110 1.87 6.36 -0.70
CA PRO A 110 2.29 6.62 -2.08
C PRO A 110 3.65 5.99 -2.39
N VAL A 111 3.79 5.50 -3.62
CA VAL A 111 5.03 4.95 -4.16
C VAL A 111 5.50 5.88 -5.27
N HIS A 112 6.77 6.28 -5.23
CA HIS A 112 7.33 7.24 -6.16
C HIS A 112 8.29 6.58 -7.15
N ASP A 113 8.45 7.20 -8.32
CA ASP A 113 9.56 6.88 -9.21
C ASP A 113 10.80 7.68 -8.79
N THR A 114 11.89 7.55 -9.53
CA THR A 114 13.14 8.26 -9.21
C THR A 114 13.05 9.77 -9.44
N ASN A 115 12.01 10.23 -10.13
CA ASN A 115 11.78 11.67 -10.36
C ASN A 115 10.85 12.27 -9.30
N GLY A 116 10.38 11.49 -8.35
CA GLY A 116 9.50 11.95 -7.29
C GLY A 116 8.01 11.96 -7.66
N ASN A 117 7.64 11.41 -8.80
CA ASN A 117 6.24 11.30 -9.21
C ASN A 117 5.59 10.08 -8.56
N VAL A 118 4.34 10.22 -8.12
CA VAL A 118 3.59 9.07 -7.61
C VAL A 118 3.25 8.16 -8.79
N VAL A 119 3.68 6.91 -8.71
CA VAL A 119 3.44 5.89 -9.76
C VAL A 119 2.53 4.77 -9.29
N ALA A 120 2.35 4.65 -7.98
CA ALA A 120 1.50 3.62 -7.38
C ALA A 120 1.16 4.03 -5.96
N VAL A 121 0.23 3.30 -5.35
CA VAL A 121 -0.02 3.37 -3.91
C VAL A 121 -0.02 1.95 -3.35
N LEU A 122 0.50 1.82 -2.13
CA LEU A 122 0.36 0.60 -1.33
C LEU A 122 -0.86 0.80 -0.44
N ASP A 123 -1.86 -0.07 -0.62
CA ASP A 123 -3.11 -0.01 0.12
C ASP A 123 -3.23 -1.21 1.03
N ILE A 124 -3.53 -0.98 2.31
CA ILE A 124 -3.72 -2.05 3.28
C ILE A 124 -5.02 -1.79 4.04
N ASP A 125 -5.88 -2.80 4.07
CA ASP A 125 -7.18 -2.74 4.72
C ASP A 125 -7.26 -3.76 5.84
N SER A 126 -7.86 -3.37 6.97
CA SER A 126 -8.07 -4.23 8.12
C SER A 126 -9.56 -4.37 8.43
N LYS A 127 -9.95 -5.54 8.93
CA LYS A 127 -11.30 -5.78 9.43
C LYS A 127 -11.55 -5.10 10.78
N ASP A 128 -10.51 -4.65 11.43
CA ASP A 128 -10.58 -4.04 12.75
C ASP A 128 -10.45 -2.53 12.66
N LEU A 129 -11.09 -1.82 13.57
CA LEU A 129 -10.91 -0.38 13.69
C LEU A 129 -9.52 -0.07 14.20
N ASN A 130 -8.98 1.08 13.79
CA ASN A 130 -7.77 1.65 14.36
C ASN A 130 -6.56 0.70 14.35
N THR A 131 -6.40 -0.08 13.28
CA THR A 131 -5.30 -1.05 13.16
C THR A 131 -3.95 -0.37 12.94
N PHE A 132 -3.92 0.74 12.21
CA PHE A 132 -2.68 1.35 11.73
C PHE A 132 -2.33 2.62 12.50
N ASP A 133 -1.04 2.80 12.77
CA ASP A 133 -0.52 3.96 13.50
C ASP A 133 0.79 4.46 12.87
N GLU A 134 1.49 5.35 13.57
CA GLU A 134 2.74 5.95 13.09
C GLU A 134 3.85 4.92 12.86
N THR A 135 3.84 3.82 13.59
CA THR A 135 4.82 2.73 13.37
C THR A 135 4.62 2.11 12.00
N ASP A 136 3.37 1.83 11.62
CA ASP A 136 3.06 1.32 10.29
C ASP A 136 3.50 2.31 9.22
N GLN A 137 3.17 3.57 9.39
CA GLN A 137 3.56 4.60 8.43
C GLN A 137 5.07 4.63 8.23
N GLN A 138 5.83 4.67 9.32
CA GLN A 138 7.28 4.74 9.27
C GLN A 138 7.89 3.59 8.47
N TYR A 139 7.51 2.36 8.80
CA TYR A 139 8.09 1.18 8.16
C TYR A 139 7.57 0.93 6.77
N LEU A 140 6.29 1.18 6.53
CA LEU A 140 5.74 1.03 5.18
C LEU A 140 6.34 2.06 4.22
N GLU A 141 6.61 3.27 4.69
CA GLU A 141 7.31 4.27 3.88
C GLU A 141 8.73 3.84 3.53
N LEU A 142 9.43 3.17 4.46
CA LEU A 142 10.76 2.59 4.18
C LEU A 142 10.66 1.47 3.15
N ILE A 143 9.65 0.63 3.25
CA ILE A 143 9.44 -0.48 2.30
C ILE A 143 9.15 0.05 0.90
N VAL A 144 8.25 1.03 0.74
CA VAL A 144 7.96 1.58 -0.58
C VAL A 144 9.14 2.35 -1.15
N LYS A 145 9.97 2.94 -0.30
CA LYS A 145 11.20 3.60 -0.74
C LYS A 145 12.18 2.58 -1.31
N ALA A 146 12.29 1.40 -0.69
CA ALA A 146 13.10 0.31 -1.22
C ALA A 146 12.57 -0.17 -2.58
N VAL A 147 11.25 -0.29 -2.72
CA VAL A 147 10.61 -0.63 -3.98
C VAL A 147 10.96 0.40 -5.05
N SER A 148 10.81 1.68 -4.74
CA SER A 148 11.10 2.78 -5.67
C SER A 148 12.54 2.74 -6.19
N LYS A 149 13.47 2.33 -5.34
CA LYS A 149 14.88 2.26 -5.70
C LYS A 149 15.18 1.14 -6.70
N GLU A 150 14.51 -0.02 -6.58
CA GLU A 150 14.82 -1.19 -7.39
C GLU A 150 14.04 -1.24 -8.70
N VAL A 151 12.78 -0.81 -8.69
CA VAL A 151 11.87 -0.97 -9.82
C VAL A 151 12.14 0.07 -10.89
N LYS A 152 12.05 -0.36 -12.16
CA LYS A 152 12.06 0.56 -13.30
C LYS A 152 10.62 0.83 -13.69
N TRP A 153 10.14 1.99 -13.30
CA TRP A 153 8.82 2.47 -13.70
C TRP A 153 8.93 3.08 -15.10
N GLN A 154 8.02 2.75 -15.95
CA GLN A 154 8.05 3.21 -17.33
C GLN A 154 7.92 4.71 -17.45
#